data_4c856f16aa8bbc233f680c518d81f529
#
_entry.id   4c856f16aa8bbc233f680c518d81f529
#
_cell.length_a   1.000
_cell.length_b   1.000
_cell.length_c   1.000
_cell.angle_alpha   90.00
_cell.angle_beta   90.00
_cell.angle_gamma   90.00
#
_symmetry.space_group_name_H-M   'P 1'
#
loop_
_entity.id
_entity.type
_entity.pdbx_description
1 polymer ?
#
loop_
_entity_poly.entity_id
_entity_poly.type
_entity_poly.pdbx_seq_one_letter_code
_entity_poly.pdbx_strand_id
1 'polypeptide(L)'
;MAYKHGVYTSEVETSLTAPIVGTAGLQVIVGTAPVNMLKDPAAAVNVPLLVNNYKEAVEAVGYNDDFEAYTPCECISAAFSVVGVAPMVLINVLDPAKHKADISEKTMQVNDGVAVLDEVGVLLEGLTIKADATPLEAGKDYTTTWNNDGTLNIVLLKGGAGEKATTLTATGSKIDPSKVKAADIVGGVDISSGKETGLEVVRQVYPKLSMTPGILLAPRFSADATVSAALQAKTKSINSVFGAVCIVDINSKTDGAVKYTDVKTKKEEQAVSDPNAYAVWPYAKVGEVVYSGSALAAALTAYTDAQNDDTPNVSPSNKTLAISAACLADGTEVVLDQEQANTVNSFGVATWLNMNGFRLWGNNTAAYPGITDPKDRWFSVRRFMTWAANSFILTYFQKVDSPANKRLIEAIVDSENVRGNGFVARGVCARYEITYNEDENTTTDLLNGKITFHQYITPFTPAEDIEDIIEFDPNALSAALN
;
A
#
# COMPACT_ATOMS: atom_id res chain seq x y z
N MET A 1 49.26 40.55 -12.23
CA MET A 1 47.81 40.75 -12.05
C MET A 1 47.42 41.99 -12.82
N ALA A 2 46.35 41.92 -13.63
CA ALA A 2 45.85 43.11 -14.32
C ALA A 2 45.26 44.08 -13.30
N TYR A 3 45.57 45.39 -13.42
CA TYR A 3 44.97 46.43 -12.61
C TYR A 3 43.48 46.50 -12.89
N LYS A 4 42.63 46.37 -11.84
CA LYS A 4 41.16 46.43 -11.93
C LYS A 4 40.66 47.69 -11.25
N HIS A 5 39.90 48.51 -11.99
CA HIS A 5 39.22 49.69 -11.49
C HIS A 5 37.79 49.71 -12.02
N GLY A 6 36.81 49.38 -11.12
CA GLY A 6 35.40 49.30 -11.49
C GLY A 6 34.64 48.33 -10.61
N VAL A 7 33.34 48.16 -10.89
CA VAL A 7 32.47 47.18 -10.24
C VAL A 7 32.47 45.90 -11.09
N TYR A 8 32.72 44.78 -10.45
CA TYR A 8 32.80 43.48 -11.11
C TYR A 8 31.80 42.54 -10.47
N THR A 9 31.13 41.74 -11.27
CA THR A 9 30.22 40.66 -10.84
C THR A 9 30.84 39.32 -11.19
N SER A 10 30.63 38.32 -10.35
CA SER A 10 30.95 36.94 -10.63
C SER A 10 29.82 36.09 -10.14
N GLU A 11 29.48 35.05 -10.90
CA GLU A 11 28.55 33.99 -10.46
C GLU A 11 29.35 32.88 -9.81
N VAL A 12 28.82 32.33 -8.73
CA VAL A 12 29.31 31.13 -8.05
C VAL A 12 28.19 30.10 -8.06
N GLU A 13 28.56 28.83 -8.05
CA GLU A 13 27.58 27.75 -7.98
C GLU A 13 26.73 27.86 -6.71
N THR A 14 25.43 27.63 -6.85
CA THR A 14 24.47 27.60 -5.74
C THR A 14 24.87 26.49 -4.79
N SER A 15 25.07 26.80 -3.51
CA SER A 15 25.42 25.83 -2.48
C SER A 15 24.23 25.08 -1.90
N LEU A 16 23.03 25.26 -2.47
CA LEU A 16 21.80 24.60 -2.03
C LEU A 16 21.85 23.11 -2.33
N THR A 17 21.42 22.31 -1.35
CA THR A 17 21.29 20.88 -1.53
C THR A 17 20.01 20.59 -2.33
N ALA A 18 20.16 19.87 -3.44
CA ALA A 18 18.99 19.43 -4.21
C ALA A 18 18.11 18.50 -3.33
N PRO A 19 16.80 18.79 -3.20
CA PRO A 19 15.93 17.99 -2.37
C PRO A 19 15.72 16.59 -2.97
N ILE A 20 15.72 15.57 -2.11
CA ILE A 20 15.28 14.22 -2.43
C ILE A 20 13.97 14.02 -1.68
N VAL A 21 12.91 13.64 -2.39
CA VAL A 21 11.57 13.48 -1.81
C VAL A 21 11.28 12.02 -1.47
N GLY A 22 10.58 11.79 -0.37
CA GLY A 22 10.05 10.48 -0.01
C GLY A 22 8.90 10.08 -0.95
N THR A 23 8.69 8.78 -1.11
CA THR A 23 7.63 8.21 -1.96
C THR A 23 6.37 7.93 -1.14
N ALA A 24 5.58 8.98 -0.84
CA ALA A 24 4.41 8.86 0.05
C ALA A 24 3.31 7.95 -0.50
N GLY A 25 3.13 7.89 -1.82
CA GLY A 25 2.14 7.05 -2.49
C GLY A 25 2.59 5.61 -2.75
N LEU A 26 3.84 5.24 -2.42
CA LEU A 26 4.33 3.88 -2.66
C LEU A 26 3.61 2.87 -1.76
N GLN A 27 2.79 2.03 -2.38
CA GLN A 27 2.11 0.93 -1.72
C GLN A 27 3.08 -0.24 -1.53
N VAL A 28 3.17 -0.78 -0.31
CA VAL A 28 3.92 -2.00 0.02
C VAL A 28 2.93 -3.03 0.55
N ILE A 29 2.70 -4.07 -0.23
CA ILE A 29 1.64 -5.07 -0.02
C ILE A 29 2.27 -6.37 0.46
N VAL A 30 1.83 -6.89 1.60
CA VAL A 30 2.22 -8.18 2.16
C VAL A 30 1.03 -9.13 2.09
N GLY A 31 1.20 -10.29 1.47
CA GLY A 31 0.11 -11.26 1.33
C GLY A 31 0.51 -12.54 0.61
N THR A 32 -0.47 -13.26 0.10
CA THR A 32 -0.35 -14.57 -0.55
C THR A 32 -0.54 -14.43 -2.06
N ALA A 33 0.45 -14.80 -2.86
CA ALA A 33 0.40 -14.70 -4.32
C ALA A 33 0.51 -16.07 -5.01
N PRO A 34 -0.03 -16.24 -6.25
CA PRO A 34 -0.03 -17.50 -6.98
C PRO A 34 1.34 -17.77 -7.63
N VAL A 35 2.38 -17.86 -6.80
CA VAL A 35 3.79 -18.03 -7.24
C VAL A 35 4.05 -19.34 -7.96
N ASN A 36 3.16 -20.33 -7.88
CA ASN A 36 3.21 -21.57 -8.65
C ASN A 36 3.22 -21.34 -10.16
N MET A 37 2.72 -20.19 -10.62
CA MET A 37 2.73 -19.81 -12.04
C MET A 37 4.10 -19.32 -12.52
N LEU A 38 5.03 -19.06 -11.60
CA LEU A 38 6.37 -18.60 -11.91
C LEU A 38 7.30 -19.77 -12.31
N LYS A 39 8.33 -19.44 -13.05
CA LYS A 39 9.38 -20.41 -13.39
C LYS A 39 10.15 -20.89 -12.14
N ASP A 40 10.37 -19.98 -11.19
CA ASP A 40 10.99 -20.24 -9.88
C ASP A 40 10.09 -19.68 -8.78
N PRO A 41 9.14 -20.47 -8.26
CA PRO A 41 8.23 -20.03 -7.21
C PRO A 41 8.91 -19.57 -5.91
N ALA A 42 10.06 -20.17 -5.58
CA ALA A 42 10.78 -19.87 -4.34
C ALA A 42 11.47 -18.50 -4.38
N ALA A 43 11.85 -18.01 -5.55
CA ALA A 43 12.53 -16.73 -5.71
C ALA A 43 11.65 -15.52 -5.34
N ALA A 44 10.32 -15.65 -5.38
CA ALA A 44 9.37 -14.59 -5.03
C ALA A 44 8.94 -14.60 -3.55
N VAL A 45 9.50 -15.50 -2.72
CA VAL A 45 9.07 -15.67 -1.33
C VAL A 45 9.85 -14.75 -0.39
N ASN A 46 9.13 -13.88 0.34
CA ASN A 46 9.71 -12.92 1.29
C ASN A 46 10.80 -12.03 0.68
N VAL A 47 10.53 -11.52 -0.52
CA VAL A 47 11.39 -10.56 -1.23
C VAL A 47 10.55 -9.38 -1.68
N PRO A 48 11.00 -8.12 -1.49
CA PRO A 48 10.29 -6.96 -2.00
C PRO A 48 10.50 -6.85 -3.51
N LEU A 49 9.42 -6.91 -4.27
CA LEU A 49 9.40 -6.87 -5.74
C LEU A 49 8.71 -5.58 -6.20
N LEU A 50 9.46 -4.69 -6.82
CA LEU A 50 8.93 -3.45 -7.40
C LEU A 50 8.29 -3.76 -8.76
N VAL A 51 7.07 -3.28 -8.95
CA VAL A 51 6.31 -3.43 -10.19
C VAL A 51 5.69 -2.09 -10.61
N ASN A 52 5.79 -1.78 -11.90
CA ASN A 52 5.34 -0.51 -12.45
C ASN A 52 4.09 -0.64 -13.34
N ASN A 53 3.67 -1.85 -13.62
CA ASN A 53 2.48 -2.15 -14.43
C ASN A 53 1.98 -3.56 -14.16
N TYR A 54 0.77 -3.85 -14.67
CA TYR A 54 0.12 -5.14 -14.53
C TYR A 54 0.97 -6.32 -15.03
N LYS A 55 1.63 -6.16 -16.19
CA LYS A 55 2.45 -7.24 -16.77
C LYS A 55 3.64 -7.59 -15.88
N GLU A 56 4.36 -6.58 -15.39
CA GLU A 56 5.46 -6.80 -14.44
C GLU A 56 4.99 -7.48 -13.15
N ALA A 57 3.79 -7.12 -12.65
CA ALA A 57 3.22 -7.75 -11.47
C ALA A 57 2.92 -9.25 -11.69
N VAL A 58 2.31 -9.59 -12.83
CA VAL A 58 2.05 -10.99 -13.22
C VAL A 58 3.35 -11.78 -13.37
N GLU A 59 4.38 -11.19 -13.97
CA GLU A 59 5.70 -11.82 -14.12
C GLU A 59 6.43 -11.99 -12.77
N ALA A 60 6.18 -11.09 -11.81
CA ALA A 60 6.86 -11.09 -10.52
C ALA A 60 6.25 -12.05 -9.49
N VAL A 61 4.92 -12.19 -9.44
CA VAL A 61 4.23 -12.96 -8.40
C VAL A 61 3.13 -13.90 -8.91
N GLY A 62 2.85 -13.91 -10.21
CA GLY A 62 1.68 -14.55 -10.78
C GLY A 62 0.41 -13.70 -10.59
N TYR A 63 -0.71 -14.15 -11.13
CA TYR A 63 -2.00 -13.47 -10.96
C TYR A 63 -3.17 -14.46 -11.02
N ASN A 64 -4.15 -14.24 -10.15
CA ASN A 64 -5.42 -14.97 -10.12
C ASN A 64 -6.51 -14.05 -9.55
N ASP A 65 -7.73 -14.18 -10.05
CA ASP A 65 -8.89 -13.37 -9.62
C ASP A 65 -9.51 -13.85 -8.29
N ASP A 66 -9.04 -14.96 -7.73
CA ASP A 66 -9.41 -15.37 -6.36
C ASP A 66 -8.66 -14.49 -5.34
N PHE A 67 -9.20 -13.32 -5.07
CA PHE A 67 -8.60 -12.36 -4.14
C PHE A 67 -8.65 -12.79 -2.68
N GLU A 68 -9.48 -13.76 -2.34
CA GLU A 68 -9.50 -14.33 -0.98
C GLU A 68 -8.29 -15.23 -0.74
N ALA A 69 -7.91 -16.01 -1.74
CA ALA A 69 -6.72 -16.84 -1.71
C ALA A 69 -5.43 -16.05 -2.00
N TYR A 70 -5.49 -15.06 -2.93
CA TYR A 70 -4.31 -14.35 -3.45
C TYR A 70 -4.44 -12.84 -3.28
N THR A 71 -4.25 -12.39 -2.04
CA THR A 71 -4.57 -11.01 -1.62
C THR A 71 -3.76 -9.90 -2.29
N PRO A 72 -2.47 -10.03 -2.68
CA PRO A 72 -1.80 -9.02 -3.50
C PRO A 72 -2.40 -8.82 -4.88
N CYS A 73 -3.04 -9.86 -5.48
CA CYS A 73 -3.71 -9.74 -6.78
C CYS A 73 -4.87 -8.74 -6.75
N GLU A 74 -5.53 -8.62 -5.61
CA GLU A 74 -6.55 -7.61 -5.35
C GLU A 74 -6.00 -6.18 -5.48
N CYS A 75 -4.83 -5.92 -4.85
CA CYS A 75 -4.16 -4.61 -4.96
C CYS A 75 -3.61 -4.35 -6.36
N ILE A 76 -3.09 -5.38 -7.05
CA ILE A 76 -2.66 -5.29 -8.45
C ILE A 76 -3.82 -4.84 -9.33
N SER A 77 -4.98 -5.48 -9.17
CA SER A 77 -6.20 -5.13 -9.90
C SER A 77 -6.71 -3.73 -9.52
N ALA A 78 -6.81 -3.42 -8.23
CA ALA A 78 -7.24 -2.11 -7.74
C ALA A 78 -6.37 -0.97 -8.28
N ALA A 79 -5.05 -1.13 -8.22
CA ALA A 79 -4.13 -0.08 -8.65
C ALA A 79 -4.02 0.05 -10.17
N PHE A 80 -3.81 -1.05 -10.90
CA PHE A 80 -3.53 -0.96 -12.35
C PHE A 80 -4.79 -0.99 -13.22
N SER A 81 -5.84 -1.71 -12.80
CA SER A 81 -7.04 -1.87 -13.63
C SER A 81 -8.17 -0.92 -13.24
N VAL A 82 -8.39 -0.67 -11.94
CA VAL A 82 -9.50 0.16 -11.46
C VAL A 82 -9.12 1.64 -11.41
N VAL A 83 -7.95 1.96 -10.87
CA VAL A 83 -7.53 3.35 -10.58
C VAL A 83 -6.53 3.88 -11.60
N GLY A 84 -5.57 3.06 -12.05
CA GLY A 84 -4.51 3.47 -12.97
C GLY A 84 -3.36 4.18 -12.27
N VAL A 85 -2.81 3.58 -11.20
CA VAL A 85 -1.69 4.16 -10.41
C VAL A 85 -0.54 3.16 -10.26
N ALA A 86 0.68 3.67 -10.28
CA ALA A 86 1.94 2.95 -10.12
C ALA A 86 2.98 3.88 -9.45
N PRO A 87 4.10 3.32 -8.92
CA PRO A 87 4.44 1.91 -8.74
C PRO A 87 3.87 1.31 -7.45
N MET A 88 4.09 -0.01 -7.26
CA MET A 88 3.87 -0.70 -5.98
C MET A 88 4.97 -1.73 -5.70
N VAL A 89 5.08 -2.13 -4.44
CA VAL A 89 5.98 -3.20 -3.99
C VAL A 89 5.15 -4.36 -3.47
N LEU A 90 5.43 -5.55 -3.98
CA LEU A 90 4.77 -6.81 -3.61
C LEU A 90 5.71 -7.66 -2.76
N ILE A 91 5.22 -8.19 -1.65
CA ILE A 91 5.91 -9.11 -0.75
C ILE A 91 5.01 -10.33 -0.57
N ASN A 92 5.34 -11.42 -1.25
CA ASN A 92 4.62 -12.68 -1.09
C ASN A 92 5.19 -13.49 0.07
N VAL A 93 4.33 -13.94 0.99
CA VAL A 93 4.70 -14.80 2.13
C VAL A 93 4.36 -16.27 1.91
N LEU A 94 3.58 -16.59 0.87
CA LEU A 94 3.23 -17.96 0.55
C LEU A 94 4.48 -18.70 0.04
N ASP A 95 4.95 -19.65 0.85
CA ASP A 95 6.14 -20.45 0.59
C ASP A 95 5.74 -21.84 0.08
N PRO A 96 6.04 -22.21 -1.18
CA PRO A 96 5.69 -23.49 -1.76
C PRO A 96 6.29 -24.70 -1.02
N ALA A 97 7.36 -24.49 -0.24
CA ALA A 97 7.94 -25.55 0.57
C ALA A 97 7.12 -25.84 1.85
N LYS A 98 6.44 -24.83 2.39
CA LYS A 98 5.67 -24.89 3.65
C LYS A 98 4.18 -24.96 3.42
N HIS A 99 3.65 -24.08 2.58
CA HIS A 99 2.23 -23.87 2.37
C HIS A 99 1.75 -24.65 1.14
N LYS A 100 1.82 -25.97 1.20
CA LYS A 100 1.43 -26.88 0.11
C LYS A 100 0.52 -28.00 0.60
N ALA A 101 -0.27 -28.54 -0.31
CA ALA A 101 -1.09 -29.71 -0.14
C ALA A 101 -0.80 -30.72 -1.25
N ASP A 102 -1.02 -31.99 -0.98
CA ASP A 102 -0.85 -33.03 -1.99
C ASP A 102 -2.04 -33.05 -2.95
N ILE A 103 -1.78 -33.30 -4.23
CA ILE A 103 -2.78 -33.65 -5.24
C ILE A 103 -2.86 -35.15 -5.28
N SER A 104 -3.98 -35.70 -4.76
CA SER A 104 -4.31 -37.12 -4.95
C SER A 104 -4.51 -37.41 -6.43
N GLU A 105 -4.38 -38.69 -6.84
CA GLU A 105 -4.49 -39.08 -8.24
C GLU A 105 -5.76 -38.53 -8.88
N LYS A 106 -5.59 -37.71 -9.92
CA LYS A 106 -6.67 -37.11 -10.73
C LYS A 106 -6.62 -37.69 -12.13
N THR A 107 -7.77 -38.17 -12.59
CA THR A 107 -7.93 -38.65 -13.98
C THR A 107 -8.50 -37.51 -14.83
N MET A 108 -7.89 -37.25 -15.96
CA MET A 108 -8.27 -36.19 -16.91
C MET A 108 -8.58 -36.81 -18.27
N GLN A 109 -9.63 -36.34 -18.94
CA GLN A 109 -9.92 -36.69 -20.34
C GLN A 109 -9.08 -35.85 -21.28
N VAL A 110 -8.55 -36.47 -22.31
CA VAL A 110 -7.81 -35.78 -23.38
C VAL A 110 -8.76 -35.47 -24.52
N ASN A 111 -8.90 -34.19 -24.84
CA ASN A 111 -9.68 -33.70 -25.98
C ASN A 111 -8.74 -32.93 -26.90
N ASP A 112 -8.65 -33.34 -28.16
CA ASP A 112 -7.79 -32.70 -29.17
C ASP A 112 -6.33 -32.52 -28.72
N GLY A 113 -5.80 -33.50 -27.98
CA GLY A 113 -4.42 -33.47 -27.47
C GLY A 113 -4.21 -32.62 -26.23
N VAL A 114 -5.26 -32.10 -25.60
CA VAL A 114 -5.20 -31.30 -24.38
C VAL A 114 -6.00 -31.97 -23.26
N ALA A 115 -5.41 -32.08 -22.09
CA ALA A 115 -6.08 -32.44 -20.85
C ALA A 115 -6.02 -31.29 -19.86
N VAL A 116 -7.09 -31.03 -19.10
CA VAL A 116 -7.15 -30.01 -18.07
C VAL A 116 -7.03 -30.67 -16.70
N LEU A 117 -6.02 -30.30 -15.94
CA LEU A 117 -5.95 -30.61 -14.51
C LEU A 117 -6.72 -29.55 -13.76
N ASP A 118 -7.94 -29.92 -13.34
CA ASP A 118 -8.88 -29.07 -12.59
C ASP A 118 -8.41 -28.97 -11.12
N GLU A 119 -7.25 -28.35 -10.95
CA GLU A 119 -6.64 -28.00 -9.66
C GLU A 119 -5.95 -26.66 -9.79
N VAL A 120 -6.20 -25.75 -8.85
CA VAL A 120 -5.54 -24.45 -8.77
C VAL A 120 -4.32 -24.54 -7.88
N GLY A 121 -3.27 -23.78 -8.23
CA GLY A 121 -2.07 -23.71 -7.41
C GLY A 121 -1.04 -24.84 -7.66
N VAL A 122 -1.20 -25.64 -8.72
CA VAL A 122 -0.34 -26.79 -9.03
C VAL A 122 1.13 -26.37 -9.08
N LEU A 123 2.00 -27.11 -8.39
CA LEU A 123 3.45 -26.97 -8.48
C LEU A 123 3.98 -27.88 -9.60
N LEU A 124 4.64 -27.31 -10.59
CA LEU A 124 5.19 -28.08 -11.70
C LEU A 124 6.37 -28.97 -11.26
N GLU A 125 7.09 -28.54 -10.21
CA GLU A 125 8.12 -29.36 -9.59
C GLU A 125 7.46 -30.54 -8.83
N GLY A 126 7.85 -31.77 -9.22
CA GLY A 126 7.30 -33.00 -8.65
C GLY A 126 5.93 -33.41 -9.21
N LEU A 127 5.37 -32.67 -10.17
CA LEU A 127 4.16 -33.10 -10.89
C LEU A 127 4.48 -34.30 -11.77
N THR A 128 3.73 -35.38 -11.56
CA THR A 128 3.85 -36.62 -12.33
C THR A 128 2.60 -36.81 -13.18
N ILE A 129 2.78 -36.87 -14.50
CA ILE A 129 1.71 -37.14 -15.48
C ILE A 129 1.95 -38.50 -16.08
N LYS A 130 0.89 -39.32 -16.17
CA LYS A 130 0.96 -40.64 -16.81
C LYS A 130 -0.14 -40.80 -17.85
N ALA A 131 0.22 -41.48 -18.94
CA ALA A 131 -0.73 -42.07 -19.90
C ALA A 131 -0.84 -43.56 -19.57
N ASP A 132 -1.97 -44.00 -19.07
CA ASP A 132 -2.15 -45.32 -18.46
C ASP A 132 -1.12 -45.54 -17.33
N ALA A 133 -0.20 -46.51 -17.51
CA ALA A 133 0.90 -46.79 -16.59
C ALA A 133 2.23 -46.11 -16.95
N THR A 134 2.29 -45.41 -18.08
CA THR A 134 3.53 -44.83 -18.63
C THR A 134 3.72 -43.39 -18.13
N PRO A 135 4.79 -43.11 -17.37
CA PRO A 135 5.10 -41.72 -16.99
C PRO A 135 5.51 -40.91 -18.24
N LEU A 136 5.04 -39.67 -18.32
CA LEU A 136 5.35 -38.71 -19.38
C LEU A 136 6.39 -37.69 -18.90
N GLU A 137 7.30 -37.28 -19.81
CA GLU A 137 8.34 -36.30 -19.54
C GLU A 137 7.93 -34.91 -20.06
N ALA A 138 7.99 -33.89 -19.18
CA ALA A 138 7.74 -32.50 -19.56
C ALA A 138 8.76 -32.01 -20.59
N GLY A 139 8.30 -31.26 -21.61
CA GLY A 139 9.13 -30.77 -22.72
C GLY A 139 9.44 -31.78 -23.80
N LYS A 140 9.16 -33.08 -23.59
CA LYS A 140 9.32 -34.14 -24.55
C LYS A 140 8.01 -34.77 -24.99
N ASP A 141 7.19 -35.16 -24.01
CA ASP A 141 5.93 -35.84 -24.26
C ASP A 141 4.74 -34.88 -24.11
N TYR A 142 4.87 -33.85 -23.27
CA TYR A 142 3.85 -32.80 -23.05
C TYR A 142 4.49 -31.46 -22.71
N THR A 143 3.69 -30.39 -22.83
CA THR A 143 3.97 -29.06 -22.28
C THR A 143 2.78 -28.58 -21.47
N THR A 144 2.96 -27.56 -20.65
CA THR A 144 1.91 -27.01 -19.77
C THR A 144 1.65 -25.55 -20.08
N THR A 145 0.38 -25.13 -19.91
CA THR A 145 -0.03 -23.72 -19.95
C THR A 145 -1.09 -23.47 -18.88
N TRP A 146 -1.04 -22.29 -18.27
CA TRP A 146 -2.04 -21.87 -17.26
C TRP A 146 -3.28 -21.32 -17.95
N ASN A 147 -4.45 -21.67 -17.41
CA ASN A 147 -5.71 -21.00 -17.71
C ASN A 147 -5.88 -19.76 -16.82
N ASN A 148 -6.76 -18.85 -17.21
CA ASN A 148 -7.03 -17.63 -16.44
C ASN A 148 -7.59 -17.90 -15.03
N ASP A 149 -8.27 -19.02 -14.83
CA ASP A 149 -8.78 -19.47 -13.53
C ASP A 149 -7.71 -20.13 -12.64
N GLY A 150 -6.49 -20.27 -13.14
CA GLY A 150 -5.36 -20.89 -12.45
C GLY A 150 -5.30 -22.41 -12.56
N THR A 151 -6.17 -23.06 -13.36
CA THR A 151 -6.07 -24.47 -13.71
C THR A 151 -4.96 -24.72 -14.73
N LEU A 152 -4.48 -25.98 -14.85
CA LEU A 152 -3.34 -26.33 -15.68
C LEU A 152 -3.75 -27.15 -16.90
N ASN A 153 -3.48 -26.62 -18.09
CA ASN A 153 -3.55 -27.42 -19.34
C ASN A 153 -2.28 -28.23 -19.53
N ILE A 154 -2.47 -29.48 -19.88
CA ILE A 154 -1.42 -30.43 -20.28
C ILE A 154 -1.62 -30.68 -21.75
N VAL A 155 -0.72 -30.17 -22.58
CA VAL A 155 -0.76 -30.26 -24.04
C VAL A 155 0.19 -31.34 -24.51
N LEU A 156 -0.33 -32.43 -25.10
CA LEU A 156 0.44 -33.56 -25.60
C LEU A 156 1.21 -33.14 -26.83
N LEU A 157 2.49 -33.55 -26.89
CA LEU A 157 3.35 -33.25 -27.99
C LEU A 157 3.33 -34.38 -29.04
N LYS A 158 3.40 -33.98 -30.32
CA LYS A 158 3.46 -34.91 -31.44
C LYS A 158 4.75 -35.72 -31.37
N GLY A 159 4.65 -37.02 -31.47
CA GLY A 159 5.80 -37.94 -31.34
C GLY A 159 6.13 -38.33 -29.88
N GLY A 160 5.45 -37.71 -28.87
CA GLY A 160 5.62 -38.07 -27.48
C GLY A 160 4.91 -39.37 -27.09
N ALA A 161 5.34 -40.00 -25.99
CA ALA A 161 4.80 -41.27 -25.52
C ALA A 161 3.28 -41.26 -25.22
N GLY A 162 2.73 -40.07 -24.94
CA GLY A 162 1.29 -39.83 -24.65
C GLY A 162 0.48 -39.35 -25.84
N GLU A 163 1.01 -39.24 -27.07
CA GLU A 163 0.35 -38.57 -28.22
C GLU A 163 -1.08 -39.09 -28.50
N LYS A 164 -1.32 -40.37 -28.26
CA LYS A 164 -2.60 -41.02 -28.54
C LYS A 164 -3.42 -41.33 -27.30
N ALA A 165 -2.99 -40.85 -26.15
CA ALA A 165 -3.70 -41.07 -24.90
C ALA A 165 -5.08 -40.40 -24.93
N THR A 166 -6.10 -41.10 -24.48
CA THR A 166 -7.46 -40.60 -24.32
C THR A 166 -7.72 -40.14 -22.86
N THR A 167 -6.87 -40.61 -21.96
CA THR A 167 -6.92 -40.26 -20.53
C THR A 167 -5.50 -40.07 -20.02
N LEU A 168 -5.34 -39.13 -19.09
CA LEU A 168 -4.13 -38.91 -18.31
C LEU A 168 -4.44 -39.02 -16.83
N THR A 169 -3.45 -39.41 -16.04
CA THR A 169 -3.51 -39.26 -14.58
C THR A 169 -2.41 -38.32 -14.11
N ALA A 170 -2.74 -37.51 -13.10
CA ALA A 170 -1.80 -36.57 -12.48
C ALA A 170 -1.72 -36.79 -10.96
N THR A 171 -0.51 -36.76 -10.42
CA THR A 171 -0.22 -36.70 -8.98
C THR A 171 0.87 -35.65 -8.73
N GLY A 172 0.85 -35.00 -7.58
CA GLY A 172 1.85 -33.98 -7.26
C GLY A 172 1.49 -33.19 -6.01
N SER A 173 1.85 -31.94 -6.00
CA SER A 173 1.48 -31.00 -4.93
C SER A 173 1.03 -29.66 -5.51
N LYS A 174 0.27 -28.92 -4.70
CA LYS A 174 -0.20 -27.57 -5.00
C LYS A 174 0.08 -26.64 -3.84
N ILE A 175 0.26 -25.36 -4.10
CA ILE A 175 0.26 -24.33 -3.05
C ILE A 175 -1.12 -24.30 -2.37
N ASP A 176 -1.12 -24.01 -1.09
CA ASP A 176 -2.33 -23.92 -0.28
C ASP A 176 -2.32 -22.60 0.52
N PRO A 177 -2.91 -21.52 0.00
CA PRO A 177 -2.99 -20.23 0.67
C PRO A 177 -3.66 -20.29 2.04
N SER A 178 -4.58 -21.24 2.28
CA SER A 178 -5.27 -21.39 3.55
C SER A 178 -4.37 -21.79 4.73
N LYS A 179 -3.16 -22.29 4.43
CA LYS A 179 -2.12 -22.62 5.42
C LYS A 179 -1.34 -21.42 5.90
N VAL A 180 -1.38 -20.30 5.17
CA VAL A 180 -0.78 -19.04 5.62
C VAL A 180 -1.61 -18.48 6.78
N LYS A 181 -0.95 -18.16 7.88
CA LYS A 181 -1.57 -17.64 9.10
C LYS A 181 -1.11 -16.22 9.38
N ALA A 182 -1.79 -15.55 10.33
CA ALA A 182 -1.39 -14.22 10.79
C ALA A 182 0.10 -14.13 11.13
N ALA A 183 0.67 -15.19 11.74
CA ALA A 183 2.09 -15.25 12.07
C ALA A 183 3.02 -15.19 10.84
N ASP A 184 2.61 -15.73 9.69
CA ASP A 184 3.40 -15.67 8.45
C ASP A 184 3.38 -14.28 7.84
N ILE A 185 2.25 -13.56 7.97
CA ILE A 185 2.11 -12.15 7.55
C ILE A 185 2.93 -11.22 8.47
N VAL A 186 2.81 -11.38 9.79
CA VAL A 186 3.62 -10.63 10.77
C VAL A 186 5.10 -10.92 10.55
N GLY A 187 5.43 -12.17 10.34
CA GLY A 187 6.80 -12.61 10.07
C GLY A 187 7.74 -12.42 11.26
N GLY A 188 8.99 -12.28 10.95
CA GLY A 188 10.06 -12.09 11.91
C GLY A 188 11.44 -12.21 11.27
N VAL A 189 12.47 -12.23 12.11
CA VAL A 189 13.86 -12.43 11.70
C VAL A 189 14.32 -13.78 12.24
N ASP A 190 14.72 -14.69 11.37
CA ASP A 190 15.37 -15.93 11.76
C ASP A 190 16.78 -15.61 12.28
N ILE A 191 16.99 -15.86 13.57
CA ILE A 191 18.24 -15.49 14.28
C ILE A 191 19.44 -16.25 13.70
N SER A 192 19.24 -17.47 13.18
CA SER A 192 20.32 -18.32 12.71
C SER A 192 20.79 -17.95 11.30
N SER A 193 19.86 -17.61 10.41
CA SER A 193 20.14 -17.27 9.01
C SER A 193 20.11 -15.76 8.71
N GLY A 194 19.56 -14.95 9.63
CA GLY A 194 19.30 -13.54 9.41
C GLY A 194 18.17 -13.26 8.40
N LYS A 195 17.44 -14.30 7.97
CA LYS A 195 16.37 -14.17 6.96
C LYS A 195 15.16 -13.48 7.57
N GLU A 196 14.68 -12.45 6.91
CA GLU A 196 13.46 -11.72 7.24
C GLU A 196 12.26 -12.32 6.51
N THR A 197 11.10 -12.35 7.18
CA THR A 197 9.84 -12.87 6.62
C THR A 197 8.68 -11.93 6.95
N GLY A 198 7.61 -11.99 6.18
CA GLY A 198 6.41 -11.19 6.41
C GLY A 198 6.67 -9.69 6.41
N LEU A 199 6.06 -8.98 7.35
CA LEU A 199 6.20 -7.53 7.51
C LEU A 199 7.63 -7.07 7.82
N GLU A 200 8.52 -7.95 8.33
CA GLU A 200 9.93 -7.57 8.52
C GLU A 200 10.66 -7.29 7.20
N VAL A 201 10.22 -7.90 6.10
CA VAL A 201 10.78 -7.68 4.75
C VAL A 201 10.62 -6.22 4.29
N VAL A 202 9.67 -5.47 4.84
CA VAL A 202 9.47 -4.03 4.54
C VAL A 202 10.75 -3.22 4.74
N ARG A 203 11.60 -3.59 5.70
CA ARG A 203 12.90 -2.91 5.92
C ARG A 203 13.86 -3.06 4.73
N GLN A 204 13.67 -4.04 3.85
CA GLN A 204 14.51 -4.24 2.67
C GLN A 204 14.09 -3.33 1.48
N VAL A 205 12.92 -2.68 1.54
CA VAL A 205 12.41 -1.85 0.44
C VAL A 205 13.40 -0.74 0.10
N TYR A 206 13.77 0.09 1.08
CA TYR A 206 14.70 1.19 0.80
C TYR A 206 16.10 0.71 0.39
N PRO A 207 16.77 -0.23 1.10
CA PRO A 207 18.10 -0.69 0.72
C PRO A 207 18.18 -1.35 -0.65
N LYS A 208 17.10 -2.02 -1.11
CA LYS A 208 17.08 -2.72 -2.41
C LYS A 208 16.54 -1.86 -3.56
N LEU A 209 15.57 -1.00 -3.27
CA LEU A 209 14.79 -0.31 -4.31
C LEU A 209 15.02 1.20 -4.30
N SER A 210 15.71 1.74 -3.29
CA SER A 210 15.97 3.19 -3.11
C SER A 210 14.68 4.03 -3.03
N MET A 211 13.58 3.42 -2.57
CA MET A 211 12.28 4.06 -2.40
C MET A 211 11.81 3.90 -0.95
N THR A 212 11.23 4.95 -0.38
CA THR A 212 10.67 4.86 0.98
C THR A 212 9.27 4.24 0.95
N PRO A 213 8.96 3.24 1.81
CA PRO A 213 7.60 2.78 1.98
C PRO A 213 6.67 3.93 2.37
N GLY A 214 5.55 4.08 1.66
CA GLY A 214 4.57 5.14 1.94
C GLY A 214 3.31 4.60 2.62
N ILE A 215 2.72 3.55 2.06
CA ILE A 215 1.47 2.93 2.50
C ILE A 215 1.69 1.43 2.68
N LEU A 216 1.54 0.93 3.89
CA LEU A 216 1.65 -0.51 4.19
C LEU A 216 0.27 -1.18 4.16
N LEU A 217 0.18 -2.34 3.52
CA LEU A 217 -1.04 -3.10 3.34
C LEU A 217 -0.83 -4.58 3.62
N ALA A 218 -1.82 -5.21 4.22
CA ALA A 218 -2.01 -6.65 4.25
C ALA A 218 -3.52 -6.92 4.03
N PRO A 219 -4.01 -6.75 2.78
CA PRO A 219 -5.44 -6.80 2.49
C PRO A 219 -6.03 -8.13 2.92
N ARG A 220 -7.26 -8.09 3.46
CA ARG A 220 -8.00 -9.21 4.07
C ARG A 220 -7.38 -9.77 5.35
N PHE A 221 -6.04 -9.81 5.45
CA PHE A 221 -5.35 -10.20 6.70
C PHE A 221 -5.38 -9.10 7.76
N SER A 222 -5.47 -7.82 7.37
CA SER A 222 -5.52 -6.69 8.31
C SER A 222 -6.78 -6.68 9.19
N ALA A 223 -7.80 -7.47 8.84
CA ALA A 223 -8.97 -7.72 9.68
C ALA A 223 -8.65 -8.55 10.95
N ASP A 224 -7.51 -9.25 10.98
CA ASP A 224 -6.99 -9.92 12.18
C ASP A 224 -6.28 -8.92 13.10
N ALA A 225 -6.60 -8.93 14.41
CA ALA A 225 -6.06 -7.99 15.38
C ALA A 225 -4.53 -8.06 15.50
N THR A 226 -3.94 -9.25 15.36
CA THR A 226 -2.48 -9.45 15.44
C THR A 226 -1.78 -8.81 14.24
N VAL A 227 -2.32 -9.00 13.04
CA VAL A 227 -1.80 -8.40 11.81
C VAL A 227 -1.98 -6.88 11.83
N SER A 228 -3.16 -6.41 12.24
CA SER A 228 -3.44 -4.98 12.36
C SER A 228 -2.47 -4.28 13.32
N ALA A 229 -2.24 -4.87 14.51
CA ALA A 229 -1.28 -4.34 15.48
C ALA A 229 0.15 -4.31 14.93
N ALA A 230 0.56 -5.37 14.20
CA ALA A 230 1.89 -5.45 13.60
C ALA A 230 2.08 -4.41 12.48
N LEU A 231 1.06 -4.19 11.62
CA LEU A 231 1.06 -3.13 10.60
C LEU A 231 1.24 -1.76 11.25
N GLN A 232 0.43 -1.43 12.26
CA GLN A 232 0.51 -0.15 12.97
C GLN A 232 1.88 0.06 13.61
N ALA A 233 2.44 -0.97 14.26
CA ALA A 233 3.77 -0.90 14.86
C ALA A 233 4.86 -0.66 13.80
N LYS A 234 4.78 -1.30 12.63
CA LYS A 234 5.76 -1.18 11.55
C LYS A 234 5.80 0.21 10.94
N THR A 235 4.70 0.97 10.95
CA THR A 235 4.65 2.33 10.37
C THR A 235 5.54 3.34 11.08
N LYS A 236 5.88 3.12 12.35
CA LYS A 236 6.58 4.10 13.19
C LYS A 236 8.08 4.17 12.96
N SER A 237 8.69 3.07 12.56
CA SER A 237 10.15 2.99 12.50
C SER A 237 10.62 1.91 11.53
N ILE A 238 10.58 2.21 10.24
CA ILE A 238 11.17 1.35 9.21
C ILE A 238 12.65 1.67 9.13
N ASN A 239 13.52 0.66 9.31
CA ASN A 239 14.98 0.81 9.38
C ASN A 239 15.45 1.79 10.48
N SER A 240 14.66 1.95 11.53
CA SER A 240 14.90 2.94 12.62
C SER A 240 14.91 4.41 12.15
N VAL A 241 14.50 4.68 10.93
CA VAL A 241 14.65 6.00 10.28
C VAL A 241 13.34 6.48 9.66
N PHE A 242 12.72 5.66 8.77
CA PHE A 242 11.57 6.08 7.99
C PHE A 242 10.24 5.80 8.67
N GLY A 243 9.27 6.68 8.44
CA GLY A 243 7.88 6.48 8.78
C GLY A 243 7.05 6.14 7.55
N ALA A 244 5.89 5.49 7.77
CA ALA A 244 4.87 5.22 6.77
C ALA A 244 3.49 5.34 7.41
N VAL A 245 2.43 5.15 6.61
CA VAL A 245 1.09 4.90 7.12
C VAL A 245 0.66 3.47 6.75
N CYS A 246 -0.35 2.93 7.41
CA CYS A 246 -1.01 1.71 6.97
C CYS A 246 -2.49 1.95 6.74
N ILE A 247 -3.08 1.20 5.82
CA ILE A 247 -4.53 1.18 5.62
C ILE A 247 -5.02 -0.20 5.98
N VAL A 248 -6.01 -0.27 6.86
CA VAL A 248 -6.51 -1.51 7.45
C VAL A 248 -8.01 -1.66 7.27
N ASP A 249 -8.46 -2.88 7.01
CA ASP A 249 -9.88 -3.20 6.95
C ASP A 249 -10.43 -3.45 8.35
N ILE A 250 -11.58 -2.87 8.67
CA ILE A 250 -12.38 -3.35 9.79
C ILE A 250 -13.11 -4.61 9.34
N ASN A 251 -13.00 -5.68 10.12
CA ASN A 251 -13.57 -6.98 9.79
C ASN A 251 -15.05 -6.84 9.41
N SER A 252 -15.38 -7.19 8.18
CA SER A 252 -16.74 -7.17 7.62
C SER A 252 -17.24 -8.58 7.24
N LYS A 253 -16.60 -9.64 7.75
CA LYS A 253 -17.10 -11.02 7.67
C LYS A 253 -18.31 -11.20 8.61
N THR A 254 -18.91 -12.37 8.60
CA THR A 254 -20.10 -12.69 9.41
C THR A 254 -19.89 -12.57 10.92
N ASP A 255 -18.66 -12.68 11.40
CA ASP A 255 -18.23 -12.46 12.78
C ASP A 255 -17.75 -11.01 13.06
N GLY A 256 -17.76 -10.18 12.01
CA GLY A 256 -17.29 -8.80 12.03
C GLY A 256 -18.40 -7.75 12.19
N ALA A 257 -18.13 -6.53 11.69
CA ALA A 257 -19.09 -5.44 11.59
C ALA A 257 -20.01 -5.67 10.38
N VAL A 258 -21.21 -6.19 10.61
CA VAL A 258 -22.21 -6.39 9.56
C VAL A 258 -23.14 -5.17 9.41
N LYS A 259 -23.13 -4.27 10.39
CA LYS A 259 -23.87 -3.00 10.39
C LYS A 259 -22.93 -1.86 10.77
N TYR A 260 -23.25 -0.64 10.32
CA TYR A 260 -22.47 0.56 10.65
C TYR A 260 -22.34 0.80 12.16
N THR A 261 -23.32 0.37 12.96
CA THR A 261 -23.30 0.46 14.43
C THR A 261 -22.27 -0.46 15.08
N ASP A 262 -21.88 -1.54 14.43
CA ASP A 262 -20.96 -2.54 14.98
C ASP A 262 -19.48 -2.13 14.76
N VAL A 263 -19.24 -1.18 13.84
CA VAL A 263 -17.90 -0.75 13.37
C VAL A 263 -17.03 -0.29 14.54
N LYS A 264 -17.58 0.48 15.49
CA LYS A 264 -16.84 0.94 16.66
C LYS A 264 -16.29 -0.22 17.48
N THR A 265 -17.15 -1.15 17.83
CA THR A 265 -16.80 -2.32 18.65
C THR A 265 -15.75 -3.18 17.95
N LYS A 266 -15.92 -3.43 16.65
CA LYS A 266 -14.98 -4.25 15.89
C LYS A 266 -13.63 -3.55 15.70
N LYS A 267 -13.60 -2.24 15.52
CA LYS A 267 -12.37 -1.44 15.51
C LYS A 267 -11.61 -1.57 16.85
N GLU A 268 -12.34 -1.48 17.97
CA GLU A 268 -11.76 -1.60 19.31
C GLU A 268 -11.21 -3.03 19.54
N GLU A 269 -11.95 -4.09 19.14
CA GLU A 269 -11.52 -5.49 19.21
C GLU A 269 -10.26 -5.75 18.37
N GLN A 270 -10.12 -5.09 17.21
CA GLN A 270 -8.92 -5.17 16.35
C GLN A 270 -7.77 -4.28 16.84
N ALA A 271 -7.94 -3.51 17.91
CA ALA A 271 -6.97 -2.56 18.44
C ALA A 271 -6.44 -1.55 17.41
N VAL A 272 -7.32 -1.07 16.52
CA VAL A 272 -6.98 -0.10 15.47
C VAL A 272 -7.15 1.31 16.01
N SER A 273 -6.04 1.93 16.48
CA SER A 273 -6.07 3.23 17.15
C SER A 273 -4.84 4.11 16.94
N ASP A 274 -3.98 3.75 15.98
CA ASP A 274 -2.74 4.49 15.74
C ASP A 274 -2.99 5.69 14.78
N PRO A 275 -2.35 6.86 15.01
CA PRO A 275 -2.45 7.99 14.09
C PRO A 275 -1.84 7.71 12.70
N ASN A 276 -0.96 6.74 12.56
CA ASN A 276 -0.46 6.32 11.26
C ASN A 276 -1.34 5.27 10.56
N ALA A 277 -2.47 4.88 11.16
CA ALA A 277 -3.42 3.95 10.57
C ALA A 277 -4.65 4.69 10.00
N TYR A 278 -5.11 4.24 8.85
CA TYR A 278 -6.37 4.66 8.24
C TYR A 278 -7.27 3.42 8.13
N ALA A 279 -8.35 3.40 8.88
CA ALA A 279 -9.29 2.30 8.93
C ALA A 279 -10.39 2.49 7.89
N VAL A 280 -10.79 1.41 7.21
CA VAL A 280 -11.82 1.44 6.17
C VAL A 280 -12.87 0.35 6.43
N TRP A 281 -14.13 0.67 6.25
CA TRP A 281 -15.27 -0.24 6.30
C TRP A 281 -16.42 0.32 5.44
N PRO A 282 -17.17 -0.51 4.72
CA PRO A 282 -16.97 -1.94 4.46
C PRO A 282 -16.07 -2.18 3.23
N TYR A 283 -16.13 -3.37 2.64
CA TYR A 283 -15.60 -3.70 1.31
C TYR A 283 -16.43 -3.03 0.22
N ALA A 284 -16.02 -3.17 -1.05
CA ALA A 284 -16.79 -2.65 -2.16
C ALA A 284 -16.70 -3.54 -3.40
N LYS A 285 -17.72 -3.49 -4.25
CA LYS A 285 -17.73 -4.14 -5.57
C LYS A 285 -17.30 -3.17 -6.65
N VAL A 286 -16.50 -3.67 -7.59
CA VAL A 286 -16.25 -3.05 -8.89
C VAL A 286 -16.74 -4.05 -9.95
N GLY A 287 -17.83 -3.74 -10.62
CA GLY A 287 -18.60 -4.76 -11.34
C GLY A 287 -19.15 -5.81 -10.37
N GLU A 288 -18.83 -7.08 -10.62
CA GLU A 288 -19.22 -8.20 -9.76
C GLU A 288 -18.12 -8.61 -8.76
N VAL A 289 -16.92 -8.04 -8.87
CA VAL A 289 -15.74 -8.43 -8.07
C VAL A 289 -15.72 -7.67 -6.74
N VAL A 290 -15.54 -8.40 -5.63
CA VAL A 290 -15.46 -7.84 -4.28
C VAL A 290 -14.01 -7.51 -3.93
N TYR A 291 -13.76 -6.25 -3.61
CA TYR A 291 -12.47 -5.72 -3.16
C TYR A 291 -12.52 -5.35 -1.68
N SER A 292 -11.42 -5.57 -0.97
CA SER A 292 -11.25 -5.01 0.37
C SER A 292 -11.24 -3.49 0.33
N GLY A 293 -11.77 -2.87 1.38
CA GLY A 293 -11.77 -1.41 1.50
C GLY A 293 -10.36 -0.83 1.48
N SER A 294 -9.42 -1.52 2.12
CA SER A 294 -8.01 -1.10 2.20
C SER A 294 -7.33 -1.07 0.83
N ALA A 295 -7.55 -2.06 -0.03
CA ALA A 295 -6.94 -2.11 -1.37
C ALA A 295 -7.40 -0.95 -2.25
N LEU A 296 -8.72 -0.68 -2.29
CA LEU A 296 -9.28 0.44 -3.07
C LEU A 296 -8.88 1.80 -2.50
N ALA A 297 -8.93 1.96 -1.16
CA ALA A 297 -8.54 3.22 -0.52
C ALA A 297 -7.05 3.52 -0.69
N ALA A 298 -6.19 2.52 -0.67
CA ALA A 298 -4.76 2.70 -0.91
C ALA A 298 -4.46 3.11 -2.36
N ALA A 299 -5.07 2.45 -3.33
CA ALA A 299 -4.93 2.81 -4.74
C ALA A 299 -5.42 4.25 -4.99
N LEU A 300 -6.59 4.63 -4.44
CA LEU A 300 -7.13 5.97 -4.55
C LEU A 300 -6.25 7.02 -3.86
N THR A 301 -5.66 6.67 -2.70
CA THR A 301 -4.73 7.54 -1.99
C THR A 301 -3.46 7.79 -2.80
N ALA A 302 -2.84 6.75 -3.33
CA ALA A 302 -1.66 6.85 -4.18
C ALA A 302 -1.96 7.63 -5.48
N TYR A 303 -3.13 7.43 -6.08
CA TYR A 303 -3.57 8.19 -7.25
C TYR A 303 -3.76 9.67 -6.92
N THR A 304 -4.35 9.99 -5.75
CA THR A 304 -4.53 11.38 -5.31
C THR A 304 -3.18 12.10 -5.15
N ASP A 305 -2.17 11.41 -4.62
CA ASP A 305 -0.82 11.95 -4.53
C ASP A 305 -0.20 12.18 -5.92
N ALA A 306 -0.31 11.19 -6.82
CA ALA A 306 0.21 11.29 -8.18
C ALA A 306 -0.41 12.45 -8.98
N GLN A 307 -1.71 12.75 -8.75
CA GLN A 307 -2.36 13.92 -9.34
C GLN A 307 -1.95 15.25 -8.71
N ASN A 308 -1.17 15.21 -7.62
CA ASN A 308 -0.75 16.37 -6.85
C ASN A 308 0.79 16.44 -6.70
N ASP A 309 1.51 16.19 -7.80
CA ASP A 309 2.98 16.19 -7.86
C ASP A 309 3.63 15.28 -6.78
N ASP A 310 3.08 14.09 -6.56
CA ASP A 310 3.48 13.12 -5.53
C ASP A 310 3.53 13.70 -4.10
N THR A 311 2.77 14.76 -3.85
CA THR A 311 2.70 15.45 -2.56
C THR A 311 1.43 15.03 -1.80
N PRO A 312 1.54 14.44 -0.59
CA PRO A 312 0.40 13.82 0.11
C PRO A 312 -0.40 14.79 0.99
N ASN A 313 -0.57 16.07 0.57
CA ASN A 313 -1.31 17.09 1.32
C ASN A 313 -2.81 17.09 1.01
N VAL A 314 -3.23 16.42 -0.05
CA VAL A 314 -4.65 16.32 -0.43
C VAL A 314 -5.28 15.07 0.16
N SER A 315 -6.47 15.22 0.74
CA SER A 315 -7.22 14.09 1.28
C SER A 315 -7.75 13.19 0.15
N PRO A 316 -7.69 11.85 0.29
CA PRO A 316 -8.39 10.92 -0.60
C PRO A 316 -9.89 10.90 -0.35
N SER A 317 -10.38 11.48 0.77
CA SER A 317 -11.81 11.61 1.06
C SER A 317 -12.51 12.46 -0.01
N ASN A 318 -13.78 12.15 -0.27
CA ASN A 318 -14.61 12.77 -1.30
C ASN A 318 -14.08 12.62 -2.73
N LYS A 319 -13.14 11.71 -2.98
CA LYS A 319 -12.71 11.33 -4.33
C LYS A 319 -13.59 10.19 -4.84
N THR A 320 -14.01 10.30 -6.11
CA THR A 320 -14.85 9.29 -6.75
C THR A 320 -14.07 8.06 -7.16
N LEU A 321 -14.71 6.90 -7.07
CA LEU A 321 -14.20 5.63 -7.57
C LEU A 321 -15.32 4.87 -8.29
N ALA A 322 -14.96 4.10 -9.31
CA ALA A 322 -15.91 3.31 -10.10
C ALA A 322 -16.40 2.06 -9.33
N ILE A 323 -17.01 2.28 -8.18
CA ILE A 323 -17.61 1.26 -7.33
C ILE A 323 -19.07 1.06 -7.77
N SER A 324 -19.53 -0.19 -7.88
CA SER A 324 -20.93 -0.54 -8.17
C SER A 324 -21.78 -0.63 -6.90
N ALA A 325 -21.20 -1.11 -5.80
CA ALA A 325 -21.85 -1.18 -4.47
C ALA A 325 -20.81 -1.22 -3.35
N ALA A 326 -21.12 -0.63 -2.19
CA ALA A 326 -20.46 -0.97 -0.94
C ALA A 326 -21.02 -2.32 -0.45
N CYS A 327 -20.19 -3.20 0.09
CA CYS A 327 -20.62 -4.55 0.49
C CYS A 327 -19.80 -5.11 1.65
N LEU A 328 -20.33 -6.13 2.31
CA LEU A 328 -19.57 -6.97 3.23
C LEU A 328 -18.60 -7.88 2.49
N ALA A 329 -17.74 -8.60 3.21
CA ALA A 329 -16.76 -9.51 2.64
C ALA A 329 -17.37 -10.64 1.78
N ASP A 330 -18.61 -11.06 2.09
CA ASP A 330 -19.37 -12.05 1.33
C ASP A 330 -20.13 -11.47 0.12
N GLY A 331 -19.97 -10.16 -0.14
CA GLY A 331 -20.66 -9.45 -1.21
C GLY A 331 -22.07 -8.96 -0.88
N THR A 332 -22.56 -9.15 0.34
CA THR A 332 -23.84 -8.60 0.79
C THR A 332 -23.78 -7.06 0.74
N GLU A 333 -24.71 -6.45 0.04
CA GLU A 333 -24.74 -5.00 -0.17
C GLU A 333 -24.95 -4.23 1.15
N VAL A 334 -24.20 -3.15 1.32
CA VAL A 334 -24.32 -2.19 2.43
C VAL A 334 -24.68 -0.83 1.86
N VAL A 335 -25.86 -0.34 2.23
CA VAL A 335 -26.33 0.99 1.83
C VAL A 335 -26.28 1.92 3.02
N LEU A 336 -25.55 3.02 2.88
CA LEU A 336 -25.43 4.06 3.91
C LEU A 336 -25.96 5.38 3.37
N ASP A 337 -26.78 6.05 4.18
CA ASP A 337 -27.05 7.46 4.01
C ASP A 337 -25.92 8.31 4.63
N GLN A 338 -26.01 9.63 4.48
CA GLN A 338 -24.97 10.54 4.96
C GLN A 338 -24.84 10.53 6.49
N GLU A 339 -25.93 10.39 7.23
CA GLU A 339 -25.92 10.35 8.71
C GLU A 339 -25.23 9.08 9.22
N GLN A 340 -25.52 7.93 8.60
CA GLN A 340 -24.90 6.65 8.91
C GLN A 340 -23.41 6.67 8.55
N ALA A 341 -23.03 7.23 7.38
CA ALA A 341 -21.64 7.39 6.99
C ALA A 341 -20.89 8.32 7.96
N ASN A 342 -21.48 9.42 8.37
CA ASN A 342 -20.92 10.33 9.38
C ASN A 342 -20.75 9.64 10.74
N THR A 343 -21.68 8.73 11.09
CA THR A 343 -21.56 7.91 12.30
C THR A 343 -20.32 7.02 12.23
N VAL A 344 -20.06 6.35 11.09
CA VAL A 344 -18.83 5.56 10.88
C VAL A 344 -17.59 6.44 10.98
N ASN A 345 -17.61 7.63 10.37
CA ASN A 345 -16.50 8.59 10.45
C ASN A 345 -16.22 9.08 11.86
N SER A 346 -17.26 9.21 12.71
CA SER A 346 -17.10 9.59 14.10
C SER A 346 -16.29 8.59 14.94
N PHE A 347 -16.16 7.36 14.44
CA PHE A 347 -15.32 6.31 15.03
C PHE A 347 -13.88 6.31 14.49
N GLY A 348 -13.51 7.26 13.61
CA GLY A 348 -12.21 7.28 12.93
C GLY A 348 -12.08 6.16 11.91
N VAL A 349 -13.14 5.87 11.19
CA VAL A 349 -13.20 4.87 10.11
C VAL A 349 -13.78 5.53 8.86
N ALA A 350 -13.12 5.36 7.74
CA ALA A 350 -13.61 5.79 6.43
C ALA A 350 -14.59 4.76 5.85
N THR A 351 -15.49 5.24 5.00
CA THR A 351 -16.51 4.40 4.37
C THR A 351 -16.74 4.80 2.91
N TRP A 352 -17.66 4.12 2.26
CA TRP A 352 -18.09 4.42 0.89
C TRP A 352 -19.47 5.07 0.91
N LEU A 353 -19.55 6.31 0.44
CA LEU A 353 -20.80 7.06 0.36
C LEU A 353 -21.17 7.26 -1.12
N ASN A 354 -22.39 6.91 -1.49
CA ASN A 354 -22.94 7.20 -2.82
C ASN A 354 -23.63 8.57 -2.81
N MET A 355 -22.96 9.56 -3.40
CA MET A 355 -23.49 10.89 -3.64
C MET A 355 -23.13 11.29 -5.07
N ASN A 356 -23.98 11.01 -6.04
CA ASN A 356 -23.69 11.13 -7.48
C ASN A 356 -22.43 10.32 -7.89
N GLY A 357 -22.41 9.04 -7.53
CA GLY A 357 -21.28 8.13 -7.62
C GLY A 357 -20.62 7.87 -6.27
N PHE A 358 -20.07 6.67 -6.13
CA PHE A 358 -19.41 6.28 -4.90
C PHE A 358 -18.13 7.07 -4.67
N ARG A 359 -17.92 7.47 -3.41
CA ARG A 359 -16.77 8.24 -2.95
C ARG A 359 -16.21 7.61 -1.69
N LEU A 360 -14.91 7.65 -1.53
CA LEU A 360 -14.28 7.42 -0.22
C LEU A 360 -14.70 8.56 0.71
N TRP A 361 -15.20 8.25 1.91
CA TRP A 361 -15.76 9.23 2.83
C TRP A 361 -15.19 9.07 4.23
N GLY A 362 -14.33 10.02 4.64
CA GLY A 362 -13.68 10.08 5.93
C GLY A 362 -12.26 10.64 5.85
N ASN A 363 -11.93 11.56 6.78
CA ASN A 363 -10.64 12.24 6.86
C ASN A 363 -9.82 11.82 8.08
N ASN A 364 -10.45 11.17 9.06
CA ASN A 364 -9.84 10.88 10.34
C ASN A 364 -8.91 9.69 10.26
N THR A 365 -7.78 9.76 10.97
CA THR A 365 -6.97 8.57 11.25
C THR A 365 -7.69 7.66 12.25
N ALA A 366 -7.18 6.46 12.40
CA ALA A 366 -7.73 5.50 13.37
C ALA A 366 -7.59 5.96 14.84
N ALA A 367 -6.74 6.94 15.13
CA ALA A 367 -6.61 7.51 16.46
C ALA A 367 -7.83 8.35 16.92
N TYR A 368 -8.64 8.81 15.98
CA TYR A 368 -9.87 9.55 16.30
C TYR A 368 -10.97 8.58 16.80
N PRO A 369 -11.81 8.95 17.80
CA PRO A 369 -11.88 10.24 18.49
C PRO A 369 -10.93 10.37 19.71
N GLY A 370 -10.08 9.38 19.99
CA GLY A 370 -9.20 9.41 21.16
C GLY A 370 -8.13 10.52 21.10
N ILE A 371 -7.66 10.84 19.89
CA ILE A 371 -6.72 11.94 19.63
C ILE A 371 -7.40 12.96 18.70
N THR A 372 -7.37 14.21 19.09
CA THR A 372 -7.97 15.34 18.36
C THR A 372 -6.94 16.35 17.87
N ASP A 373 -5.65 16.17 18.19
CA ASP A 373 -4.56 17.00 17.67
C ASP A 373 -4.57 16.95 16.13
N PRO A 374 -4.66 18.09 15.43
CA PRO A 374 -4.77 18.13 13.97
C PRO A 374 -3.73 17.33 13.21
N LYS A 375 -2.48 17.24 13.72
CA LYS A 375 -1.40 16.49 13.07
C LYS A 375 -1.62 14.98 13.13
N ASP A 376 -2.35 14.46 14.11
CA ASP A 376 -2.58 13.04 14.35
C ASP A 376 -4.02 12.62 14.03
N ARG A 377 -4.95 13.59 13.98
CA ARG A 377 -6.35 13.38 13.61
C ARG A 377 -6.53 13.22 12.11
N TRP A 378 -5.96 14.13 11.30
CA TRP A 378 -6.23 14.21 9.89
C TRP A 378 -5.26 13.32 9.07
N PHE A 379 -5.77 12.38 8.30
CA PHE A 379 -4.96 11.43 7.56
C PHE A 379 -4.00 12.10 6.56
N SER A 380 -4.48 13.09 5.79
CA SER A 380 -3.63 13.83 4.85
C SER A 380 -2.54 14.63 5.57
N VAL A 381 -2.87 15.26 6.71
CA VAL A 381 -1.89 16.00 7.51
C VAL A 381 -0.84 15.07 8.08
N ARG A 382 -1.24 13.91 8.64
CA ARG A 382 -0.29 12.91 9.16
C ARG A 382 0.64 12.39 8.08
N ARG A 383 0.10 12.10 6.88
CA ARG A 383 0.88 11.65 5.74
C ARG A 383 1.89 12.71 5.28
N PHE A 384 1.47 13.97 5.19
CA PHE A 384 2.35 15.06 4.83
C PHE A 384 3.51 15.24 5.82
N MET A 385 3.22 15.17 7.14
CA MET A 385 4.25 15.24 8.18
C MET A 385 5.26 14.09 8.07
N THR A 386 4.78 12.86 7.84
CA THR A 386 5.62 11.68 7.65
C THR A 386 6.49 11.80 6.38
N TRP A 387 5.90 12.24 5.27
CA TRP A 387 6.60 12.46 4.01
C TRP A 387 7.66 13.56 4.11
N ALA A 388 7.36 14.68 4.80
CA ALA A 388 8.31 15.74 5.04
C ALA A 388 9.51 15.25 5.86
N ALA A 389 9.27 14.47 6.93
CA ALA A 389 10.31 13.87 7.73
C ALA A 389 11.20 12.91 6.91
N ASN A 390 10.60 11.99 6.14
CA ASN A 390 11.35 11.08 5.26
C ASN A 390 12.18 11.86 4.22
N SER A 391 11.61 12.91 3.64
CA SER A 391 12.29 13.75 2.65
C SER A 391 13.46 14.52 3.25
N PHE A 392 13.34 15.02 4.48
CA PHE A 392 14.43 15.65 5.20
C PHE A 392 15.59 14.66 5.43
N ILE A 393 15.28 13.46 5.91
CA ILE A 393 16.28 12.40 6.13
C ILE A 393 17.03 12.10 4.84
N LEU A 394 16.32 11.85 3.73
CA LEU A 394 16.94 11.52 2.44
C LEU A 394 17.81 12.66 1.90
N THR A 395 17.33 13.90 2.00
CA THR A 395 18.00 15.08 1.46
C THR A 395 19.32 15.33 2.19
N TYR A 396 19.32 15.21 3.51
CA TYR A 396 20.48 15.60 4.31
C TYR A 396 21.35 14.42 4.78
N PHE A 397 20.98 13.17 4.47
CA PHE A 397 21.78 11.99 4.81
C PHE A 397 23.25 12.12 4.35
N GLN A 398 23.48 12.64 3.15
CA GLN A 398 24.83 12.88 2.60
C GLN A 398 25.65 13.97 3.32
N LYS A 399 25.02 14.71 4.26
CA LYS A 399 25.70 15.72 5.09
C LYS A 399 26.18 15.15 6.41
N VAL A 400 25.79 13.92 6.77
CA VAL A 400 26.32 13.22 7.93
C VAL A 400 27.82 13.07 7.77
N ASP A 401 28.55 13.14 8.88
CA ASP A 401 30.01 13.16 8.96
C ASP A 401 30.72 14.35 8.30
N SER A 402 29.98 15.34 7.79
CA SER A 402 30.55 16.61 7.36
C SER A 402 31.00 17.44 8.58
N PRO A 403 32.04 18.28 8.47
CA PRO A 403 32.45 19.16 9.56
C PRO A 403 31.29 20.02 10.08
N ALA A 404 30.98 19.89 11.37
CA ALA A 404 29.91 20.65 12.03
C ALA A 404 30.32 22.13 12.19
N ASN A 405 30.09 22.93 11.17
CA ASN A 405 30.43 24.34 11.16
C ASN A 405 29.22 25.20 10.73
N LYS A 406 29.34 26.51 10.94
CA LYS A 406 28.28 27.46 10.63
C LYS A 406 27.78 27.34 9.19
N ARG A 407 28.70 27.12 8.22
CA ARG A 407 28.35 26.98 6.80
C ARG A 407 27.46 25.76 6.54
N LEU A 408 27.70 24.64 7.22
CA LEU A 408 26.82 23.45 7.11
C LEU A 408 25.41 23.75 7.65
N ILE A 409 25.34 24.40 8.81
CA ILE A 409 24.06 24.77 9.44
C ILE A 409 23.26 25.71 8.53
N GLU A 410 23.90 26.79 8.07
CA GLU A 410 23.28 27.76 7.15
C GLU A 410 22.82 27.09 5.85
N ALA A 411 23.65 26.22 5.24
CA ALA A 411 23.27 25.50 4.02
C ALA A 411 22.03 24.60 4.19
N ILE A 412 21.87 23.96 5.34
CA ILE A 412 20.69 23.14 5.65
C ILE A 412 19.47 24.05 5.83
N VAL A 413 19.58 25.11 6.63
CA VAL A 413 18.48 26.03 6.91
C VAL A 413 18.02 26.73 5.63
N ASP A 414 18.94 27.27 4.85
CA ASP A 414 18.61 27.98 3.61
C ASP A 414 17.98 27.06 2.56
N SER A 415 18.54 25.87 2.36
CA SER A 415 18.02 24.92 1.38
C SER A 415 16.60 24.47 1.73
N GLU A 416 16.35 24.14 3.00
CA GLU A 416 15.04 23.66 3.43
C GLU A 416 14.00 24.78 3.44
N ASN A 417 14.40 26.03 3.79
CA ASN A 417 13.50 27.18 3.74
C ASN A 417 13.15 27.58 2.29
N VAL A 418 14.10 27.48 1.34
CA VAL A 418 13.80 27.67 -0.10
C VAL A 418 12.77 26.65 -0.56
N ARG A 419 12.92 25.38 -0.18
CA ARG A 419 11.97 24.32 -0.47
C ARG A 419 10.61 24.59 0.17
N GLY A 420 10.59 24.95 1.45
CA GLY A 420 9.40 25.27 2.21
C GLY A 420 8.60 26.44 1.63
N ASN A 421 9.30 27.53 1.24
CA ASN A 421 8.69 28.67 0.57
C ASN A 421 8.02 28.26 -0.76
N GLY A 422 8.59 27.30 -1.48
CA GLY A 422 7.97 26.71 -2.67
C GLY A 422 6.64 25.99 -2.39
N PHE A 423 6.53 25.28 -1.27
CA PHE A 423 5.26 24.65 -0.85
C PHE A 423 4.23 25.68 -0.43
N VAL A 424 4.62 26.71 0.34
CA VAL A 424 3.71 27.79 0.75
C VAL A 424 3.21 28.56 -0.47
N ALA A 425 4.09 28.90 -1.40
CA ALA A 425 3.72 29.63 -2.63
C ALA A 425 2.74 28.85 -3.52
N ARG A 426 2.82 27.52 -3.54
CA ARG A 426 1.87 26.66 -4.27
C ARG A 426 0.58 26.37 -3.49
N GLY A 427 0.43 26.86 -2.26
CA GLY A 427 -0.74 26.60 -1.44
C GLY A 427 -0.82 25.16 -0.88
N VAL A 428 0.31 24.47 -0.77
CA VAL A 428 0.38 23.10 -0.21
C VAL A 428 0.25 23.11 1.31
N CYS A 429 0.84 24.12 1.97
CA CYS A 429 0.77 24.31 3.41
C CYS A 429 0.79 25.81 3.76
N ALA A 430 0.35 26.15 4.98
CA ALA A 430 0.38 27.52 5.47
C ALA A 430 1.77 27.94 5.98
N ARG A 431 2.58 26.98 6.45
CA ARG A 431 3.94 27.20 6.92
C ARG A 431 4.79 25.96 6.64
N TYR A 432 6.03 26.21 6.21
CA TYR A 432 7.07 25.18 6.13
C TYR A 432 8.40 25.92 6.32
N GLU A 433 8.97 25.85 7.50
CA GLU A 433 10.12 26.64 7.91
C GLU A 433 11.01 25.82 8.85
N ILE A 434 12.30 25.89 8.65
CA ILE A 434 13.28 25.30 9.55
C ILE A 434 14.12 26.39 10.21
N THR A 435 14.41 26.24 11.48
CA THR A 435 15.24 27.17 12.26
C THR A 435 16.34 26.42 13.01
N TYR A 436 17.45 27.10 13.22
CA TYR A 436 18.50 26.68 14.13
C TYR A 436 18.52 27.61 15.34
N ASN A 437 18.44 27.03 16.54
CA ASN A 437 18.47 27.78 17.78
C ASN A 437 19.78 27.48 18.52
N GLU A 438 20.60 28.53 18.77
CA GLU A 438 21.87 28.39 19.46
C GLU A 438 21.72 27.92 20.92
N ASP A 439 20.63 28.32 21.59
CA ASP A 439 20.37 27.95 22.99
C ASP A 439 20.10 26.42 23.14
N GLU A 440 19.61 25.76 22.11
CA GLU A 440 19.35 24.31 22.09
C GLU A 440 20.49 23.48 21.54
N ASN A 441 21.50 24.13 20.97
CA ASN A 441 22.70 23.52 20.42
C ASN A 441 23.92 23.90 21.27
N THR A 442 23.99 23.37 22.47
CA THR A 442 25.07 23.70 23.40
C THR A 442 26.44 23.33 22.83
N THR A 443 27.51 23.97 23.33
CA THR A 443 28.87 23.62 22.95
C THR A 443 29.18 22.14 23.18
N THR A 444 28.58 21.53 24.22
CA THR A 444 28.72 20.10 24.50
C THR A 444 28.06 19.24 23.44
N ASP A 445 26.85 19.59 22.98
CA ASP A 445 26.18 18.86 21.90
C ASP A 445 26.97 18.95 20.60
N LEU A 446 27.44 20.14 20.24
CA LEU A 446 28.25 20.35 19.03
C LEU A 446 29.58 19.59 19.09
N LEU A 447 30.25 19.55 20.24
CA LEU A 447 31.46 18.75 20.43
C LEU A 447 31.20 17.25 20.33
N ASN A 448 29.99 16.80 20.63
CA ASN A 448 29.55 15.42 20.45
C ASN A 448 28.97 15.14 19.06
N GLY A 449 29.08 16.09 18.13
CA GLY A 449 28.60 15.95 16.74
C GLY A 449 27.08 16.04 16.59
N LYS A 450 26.34 16.53 17.60
CA LYS A 450 24.89 16.64 17.56
C LYS A 450 24.49 18.05 17.14
N ILE A 451 23.66 18.17 16.09
CA ILE A 451 23.03 19.41 15.63
C ILE A 451 21.53 19.21 15.63
N THR A 452 20.78 20.10 16.28
CA THR A 452 19.32 20.07 16.39
C THR A 452 18.72 21.23 15.62
N PHE A 453 17.72 20.95 14.79
CA PHE A 453 16.90 21.92 14.08
C PHE A 453 15.46 21.81 14.52
N HIS A 454 14.70 22.92 14.45
CA HIS A 454 13.26 22.93 14.58
C HIS A 454 12.62 23.20 13.22
N GLN A 455 11.74 22.29 12.81
CA GLN A 455 10.98 22.43 11.57
C GLN A 455 9.50 22.63 11.89
N TYR A 456 8.96 23.79 11.46
CA TYR A 456 7.56 24.16 11.64
C TYR A 456 6.79 23.91 10.36
N ILE A 457 5.91 22.91 10.37
CA ILE A 457 5.12 22.51 9.21
C ILE A 457 3.64 22.59 9.60
N THR A 458 2.85 23.32 8.79
CA THR A 458 1.41 23.49 9.01
C THR A 458 0.67 23.21 7.71
N PRO A 459 0.37 21.94 7.39
CA PRO A 459 -0.48 21.60 6.25
C PRO A 459 -1.90 22.14 6.48
N PHE A 460 -2.65 22.36 5.39
CA PHE A 460 -4.06 22.70 5.52
C PHE A 460 -4.88 21.48 5.95
N THR A 461 -5.77 21.68 6.91
CA THR A 461 -6.74 20.66 7.32
C THR A 461 -7.87 20.56 6.30
N PRO A 462 -8.50 19.38 6.11
CA PRO A 462 -9.67 19.25 5.26
C PRO A 462 -10.82 20.13 5.76
N ALA A 463 -11.54 20.79 4.84
CA ALA A 463 -12.83 21.41 5.14
C ALA A 463 -13.90 20.30 5.23
N GLU A 464 -14.12 19.78 6.43
CA GLU A 464 -14.99 18.61 6.66
C GLU A 464 -16.46 19.01 6.83
N ASP A 465 -16.71 20.21 7.32
CA ASP A 465 -18.05 20.76 7.54
C ASP A 465 -18.14 22.16 6.90
N ILE A 466 -19.11 22.33 6.01
CA ILE A 466 -19.38 23.59 5.32
C ILE A 466 -20.86 23.89 5.50
N GLU A 467 -21.18 24.90 6.32
CA GLU A 467 -22.54 25.33 6.62
C GLU A 467 -22.88 26.61 5.81
N ASP A 468 -24.04 26.63 5.17
CA ASP A 468 -24.62 27.79 4.54
C ASP A 468 -25.92 28.15 5.28
N ILE A 469 -25.93 29.31 5.92
CA ILE A 469 -27.12 29.83 6.66
C ILE A 469 -27.91 30.71 5.71
N ILE A 470 -29.04 30.19 5.27
CA ILE A 470 -29.96 30.93 4.37
C ILE A 470 -30.94 31.75 5.19
N GLU A 471 -30.90 33.06 5.01
CA GLU A 471 -31.81 34.01 5.67
C GLU A 471 -32.75 34.64 4.64
N PHE A 472 -34.05 34.77 5.00
CA PHE A 472 -34.99 35.51 4.22
C PHE A 472 -34.90 37.00 4.58
N ASP A 473 -34.55 37.86 3.58
CA ASP A 473 -34.51 39.33 3.76
C ASP A 473 -35.86 39.99 3.32
N PRO A 474 -36.73 40.32 4.26
CA PRO A 474 -38.00 40.98 3.97
C PRO A 474 -37.82 42.40 3.41
N ASN A 475 -36.69 43.07 3.70
CA ASN A 475 -36.44 44.41 3.22
C ASN A 475 -36.15 44.44 1.71
N ALA A 476 -35.44 43.41 1.22
CA ALA A 476 -35.19 43.28 -0.21
C ALA A 476 -36.48 43.11 -1.02
N LEU A 477 -37.46 42.36 -0.50
CA LEU A 477 -38.77 42.21 -1.14
C LEU A 477 -39.51 43.55 -1.13
N SER A 478 -39.53 44.31 0.00
CA SER A 478 -40.16 45.61 0.10
C SER A 478 -39.54 46.63 -0.88
N ALA A 479 -38.21 46.62 -1.03
CA ALA A 479 -37.51 47.50 -1.97
C ALA A 479 -37.78 47.16 -3.43
N ALA A 480 -38.04 45.89 -3.78
CA ALA A 480 -38.34 45.44 -5.12
C ALA A 480 -39.79 45.75 -5.54
N LEU A 481 -40.68 46.04 -4.59
CA LEU A 481 -42.10 46.37 -4.87
C LEU A 481 -42.40 47.88 -4.91
N ASN A 482 -41.42 48.71 -4.55
CA ASN A 482 -41.47 50.19 -4.61
C ASN A 482 -40.64 50.68 -5.81
#